data_b128a6232b90c285da81ad9128fffee8
#
_entry.id   b128a6232b90c285da81ad9128fffee8
#
_cell.length_a   1.000
_cell.length_b   1.000
_cell.length_c   1.000
_cell.angle_alpha   90.00
_cell.angle_beta   90.00
_cell.angle_gamma   90.00
#
_symmetry.space_group_name_H-M   'P 1'
#
loop_
_entity.id
_entity.type
_entity.pdbx_description
1 polymer ?
#
loop_
_entity_poly.entity_id
_entity_poly.type
_entity_poly.pdbx_seq_one_letter_code
_entity_poly.pdbx_strand_id
1 'polypeptide(L)'
;CGATIVLCSATQPCLEAAYHPLRRQPVDLVPQQKALWDVFKRTDIQNAGCAKLEELSQIVTEVLSSCDSLLVVCNTKKEAAFLFESLQAENCRCFHLSAAMCVQHRRETLQALQSALDKPSADRQRVVCVSTQVIEAGVDISFQRVIRFSAGMDSVVQTAGRCNRHAEQKKP
;
A
#
# COMPACT_ATOMS: atom_id res chain seq x y z
N CYS A 1 -2.03 -19.54 34.73
CA CYS A 1 -1.04 -19.78 33.67
C CYS A 1 -0.02 -18.65 33.68
N GLY A 2 1.30 -18.98 33.75
CA GLY A 2 2.41 -18.00 33.70
C GLY A 2 2.84 -17.65 32.27
N ALA A 3 1.87 -17.37 31.37
CA ALA A 3 2.17 -17.04 29.99
C ALA A 3 2.41 -15.53 29.82
N THR A 4 3.45 -15.19 29.06
CA THR A 4 3.71 -13.82 28.59
C THR A 4 3.14 -13.68 27.17
N ILE A 5 2.34 -12.66 26.94
CA ILE A 5 1.76 -12.34 25.62
C ILE A 5 2.40 -11.06 25.10
N VAL A 6 2.99 -11.12 23.91
CA VAL A 6 3.53 -9.97 23.19
C VAL A 6 2.61 -9.67 22.01
N LEU A 7 2.09 -8.45 21.95
CA LEU A 7 1.29 -7.97 20.83
C LEU A 7 2.21 -7.17 19.90
N CYS A 8 2.37 -7.65 18.67
CA CYS A 8 3.16 -6.99 17.63
C CYS A 8 2.26 -6.68 16.44
N SER A 9 2.10 -5.39 16.12
CA SER A 9 1.26 -4.95 15.01
C SER A 9 1.87 -3.72 14.36
N ALA A 10 1.68 -3.58 13.05
CA ALA A 10 2.07 -2.38 12.32
C ALA A 10 1.15 -1.18 12.62
N THR A 11 -0.07 -1.44 13.07
CA THR A 11 -1.05 -0.45 13.52
C THR A 11 -1.52 -0.82 14.92
N GLN A 12 -1.66 0.16 15.80
CA GLN A 12 -2.15 -0.07 17.17
C GLN A 12 -3.69 -0.15 17.16
N PRO A 13 -4.29 -1.34 17.31
CA PRO A 13 -5.74 -1.44 17.44
C PRO A 13 -6.17 -0.85 18.78
N CYS A 14 -7.33 -0.18 18.78
CA CYS A 14 -7.92 0.36 20.00
C CYS A 14 -8.58 -0.78 20.83
N LEU A 15 -7.75 -1.53 21.54
CA LEU A 15 -8.17 -2.73 22.28
C LEU A 15 -9.06 -2.41 23.48
N GLU A 16 -9.06 -1.15 23.94
CA GLU A 16 -9.90 -0.68 25.02
C GLU A 16 -11.37 -0.48 24.59
N ALA A 17 -11.58 -0.12 23.32
CA ALA A 17 -12.91 0.07 22.74
C ALA A 17 -13.47 -1.19 22.05
N ALA A 18 -12.77 -2.32 22.12
CA ALA A 18 -13.23 -3.57 21.56
C ALA A 18 -14.43 -4.14 22.32
N TYR A 19 -15.28 -4.94 21.66
CA TYR A 19 -16.42 -5.62 22.29
C TYR A 19 -16.00 -6.49 23.49
N HIS A 20 -14.78 -7.03 23.45
CA HIS A 20 -14.12 -7.70 24.59
C HIS A 20 -12.80 -6.98 24.90
N PRO A 21 -12.82 -5.89 25.69
CA PRO A 21 -11.63 -5.12 25.97
C PRO A 21 -10.61 -5.92 26.78
N LEU A 22 -9.33 -5.62 26.58
CA LEU A 22 -8.28 -6.18 27.41
C LEU A 22 -8.45 -5.65 28.86
N ARG A 23 -8.49 -6.57 29.82
CA ARG A 23 -8.61 -6.24 31.25
C ARG A 23 -7.33 -5.64 31.83
N ARG A 24 -6.19 -5.83 31.20
CA ARG A 24 -4.89 -5.32 31.63
C ARG A 24 -4.34 -4.40 30.55
N GLN A 25 -3.87 -3.25 30.97
CA GLN A 25 -3.15 -2.33 30.11
C GLN A 25 -1.83 -2.97 29.67
N PRO A 26 -1.56 -3.02 28.36
CA PRO A 26 -0.27 -3.49 27.87
C PRO A 26 0.84 -2.50 28.27
N VAL A 27 2.03 -3.00 28.45
CA VAL A 27 3.24 -2.18 28.65
C VAL A 27 3.96 -2.08 27.33
N ASP A 28 4.29 -0.85 26.91
CA ASP A 28 5.06 -0.62 25.68
C ASP A 28 6.48 -1.17 25.84
N LEU A 29 6.87 -2.06 24.94
CA LEU A 29 8.23 -2.61 24.91
C LEU A 29 9.27 -1.62 24.40
N VAL A 30 8.84 -0.62 23.62
CA VAL A 30 9.70 0.44 23.09
C VAL A 30 9.32 1.77 23.71
N PRO A 31 10.04 2.25 24.72
CA PRO A 31 9.79 3.57 25.28
C PRO A 31 10.18 4.66 24.27
N GLN A 32 9.57 5.85 24.41
CA GLN A 32 9.89 7.04 23.57
C GLN A 32 9.59 6.87 22.05
N GLN A 33 8.53 6.17 21.70
CA GLN A 33 8.12 5.94 20.30
C GLN A 33 8.06 7.22 19.45
N LYS A 34 7.63 8.36 20.04
CA LYS A 34 7.50 9.64 19.32
C LYS A 34 8.84 10.14 18.75
N ALA A 35 9.94 9.97 19.47
CA ALA A 35 11.27 10.37 18.99
C ALA A 35 11.76 9.51 17.81
N LEU A 36 11.26 8.27 17.70
CA LEU A 36 11.61 7.37 16.62
C LEU A 36 10.77 7.61 15.36
N TRP A 37 9.58 8.18 15.47
CA TRP A 37 8.70 8.40 14.31
C TRP A 37 9.32 9.30 13.26
N ASP A 38 10.01 10.38 13.64
CA ASP A 38 10.68 11.28 12.72
C ASP A 38 11.84 10.59 11.97
N VAL A 39 12.52 9.66 12.65
CA VAL A 39 13.60 8.86 12.05
C VAL A 39 13.04 7.88 11.02
N PHE A 40 11.87 7.30 11.29
CA PHE A 40 11.23 6.30 10.42
C PHE A 40 10.21 6.90 9.45
N LYS A 41 9.93 8.21 9.51
CA LYS A 41 9.05 8.86 8.53
C LYS A 41 9.66 8.75 7.13
N ARG A 42 8.96 8.04 6.23
CA ARG A 42 9.39 7.78 4.85
C ARG A 42 8.43 8.30 3.80
N THR A 43 7.21 8.60 4.22
CA THR A 43 6.11 8.98 3.35
C THR A 43 5.36 10.15 3.95
N ASP A 44 4.71 10.93 3.09
CA ASP A 44 3.76 11.95 3.47
C ASP A 44 2.38 11.58 2.93
N ILE A 45 1.36 11.63 3.81
CA ILE A 45 -0.01 11.24 3.46
C ILE A 45 -0.81 12.51 3.22
N GLN A 46 -1.35 12.64 2.01
CA GLN A 46 -2.15 13.78 1.60
C GLN A 46 -3.56 13.34 1.24
N ASN A 47 -4.55 14.14 1.61
CA ASN A 47 -5.92 13.94 1.18
C ASN A 47 -6.12 14.64 -0.19
N ALA A 48 -6.32 13.83 -1.22
CA ALA A 48 -6.55 14.32 -2.59
C ALA A 48 -8.01 14.71 -2.87
N GLY A 49 -8.90 14.61 -1.88
CA GLY A 49 -10.33 14.92 -2.05
C GLY A 49 -11.14 13.75 -2.61
N CYS A 50 -12.24 14.08 -3.29
CA CYS A 50 -13.16 13.10 -3.88
C CYS A 50 -13.10 13.19 -5.42
N ALA A 51 -13.06 12.04 -6.07
CA ALA A 51 -13.14 11.91 -7.53
C ALA A 51 -14.14 10.83 -7.90
N LYS A 52 -14.74 10.95 -9.09
CA LYS A 52 -15.55 9.88 -9.67
C LYS A 52 -14.66 8.78 -10.22
N LEU A 53 -15.20 7.57 -10.33
CA LEU A 53 -14.45 6.41 -10.81
C LEU A 53 -13.93 6.62 -12.25
N GLU A 54 -14.69 7.30 -13.08
CA GLU A 54 -14.35 7.60 -14.48
C GLU A 54 -13.16 8.59 -14.58
N GLU A 55 -12.97 9.45 -13.58
CA GLU A 55 -11.90 10.45 -13.54
C GLU A 55 -10.58 9.84 -13.02
N LEU A 56 -10.64 8.67 -12.38
CA LEU A 56 -9.49 8.07 -11.73
C LEU A 56 -8.38 7.65 -12.69
N SER A 57 -8.71 7.19 -13.90
CA SER A 57 -7.71 6.85 -14.91
C SER A 57 -6.86 8.08 -15.27
N GLN A 58 -7.48 9.24 -15.42
CA GLN A 58 -6.78 10.49 -15.69
C GLN A 58 -5.89 10.91 -14.50
N ILE A 59 -6.43 10.85 -13.28
CA ILE A 59 -5.66 11.15 -12.05
C ILE A 59 -4.44 10.22 -11.92
N VAL A 60 -4.63 8.92 -12.16
CA VAL A 60 -3.55 7.93 -12.12
C VAL A 60 -2.49 8.23 -13.16
N THR A 61 -2.89 8.57 -14.39
CA THR A 61 -1.97 8.93 -15.48
C THR A 61 -1.19 10.21 -15.14
N GLU A 62 -1.85 11.20 -14.57
CA GLU A 62 -1.21 12.44 -14.12
C GLU A 62 -0.18 12.18 -13.02
N VAL A 63 -0.54 11.43 -11.97
CA VAL A 63 0.40 11.05 -10.90
C VAL A 63 1.56 10.22 -11.46
N LEU A 64 1.28 9.28 -12.35
CA LEU A 64 2.29 8.44 -13.00
C LEU A 64 3.25 9.25 -13.88
N SER A 65 2.83 10.43 -14.40
CA SER A 65 3.75 11.30 -15.14
C SER A 65 4.92 11.79 -14.30
N SER A 66 4.76 11.86 -12.99
CA SER A 66 5.73 12.34 -12.01
C SER A 66 6.53 11.25 -11.28
N CYS A 67 6.30 9.97 -11.61
CA CYS A 67 6.98 8.84 -10.95
C CYS A 67 7.15 7.66 -11.90
N ASP A 68 8.04 6.72 -11.54
CA ASP A 68 8.30 5.51 -12.32
C ASP A 68 7.45 4.32 -11.85
N SER A 69 6.93 4.37 -10.63
CA SER A 69 6.10 3.31 -10.09
C SER A 69 4.99 3.83 -9.18
N LEU A 70 3.78 3.34 -9.42
CA LEU A 70 2.57 3.73 -8.74
C LEU A 70 1.77 2.50 -8.30
N LEU A 71 1.37 2.49 -7.04
CA LEU A 71 0.39 1.54 -6.52
C LEU A 71 -0.95 2.24 -6.36
N VAL A 72 -2.03 1.63 -6.84
CA VAL A 72 -3.40 2.08 -6.58
C VAL A 72 -4.15 0.97 -5.85
N VAL A 73 -4.64 1.27 -4.65
CA VAL A 73 -5.39 0.30 -3.84
C VAL A 73 -6.86 0.71 -3.75
N CYS A 74 -7.71 -0.10 -4.37
CA CYS A 74 -9.15 0.05 -4.44
C CYS A 74 -9.84 -0.72 -3.30
N ASN A 75 -11.09 -0.35 -2.99
CA ASN A 75 -11.88 -1.02 -1.96
C ASN A 75 -12.58 -2.27 -2.50
N THR A 76 -12.95 -2.27 -3.77
CA THR A 76 -13.70 -3.36 -4.39
C THR A 76 -12.96 -3.96 -5.59
N LYS A 77 -13.27 -5.22 -5.90
CA LYS A 77 -12.76 -5.89 -7.10
C LYS A 77 -13.25 -5.23 -8.39
N LYS A 78 -14.46 -4.66 -8.37
CA LYS A 78 -15.06 -3.97 -9.54
C LYS A 78 -14.30 -2.69 -9.86
N GLU A 79 -13.99 -1.87 -8.85
CA GLU A 79 -13.18 -0.66 -9.02
C GLU A 79 -11.79 -1.00 -9.55
N ALA A 80 -11.15 -2.02 -8.98
CA ALA A 80 -9.83 -2.44 -9.40
C ALA A 80 -9.81 -2.97 -10.85
N ALA A 81 -10.81 -3.75 -11.25
CA ALA A 81 -10.93 -4.25 -12.62
C ALA A 81 -11.18 -3.10 -13.61
N PHE A 82 -12.13 -2.21 -13.30
CA PHE A 82 -12.44 -1.04 -14.15
C PHE A 82 -11.20 -0.18 -14.38
N LEU A 83 -10.50 0.18 -13.31
CA LEU A 83 -9.30 1.01 -13.40
C LEU A 83 -8.17 0.31 -14.17
N PHE A 84 -7.96 -0.99 -13.93
CA PHE A 84 -6.97 -1.77 -14.64
C PHE A 84 -7.23 -1.80 -16.16
N GLU A 85 -8.48 -2.04 -16.56
CA GLU A 85 -8.89 -2.03 -17.97
C GLU A 85 -8.68 -0.65 -18.62
N SER A 86 -9.04 0.42 -17.89
CA SER A 86 -8.89 1.80 -18.37
C SER A 86 -7.43 2.20 -18.60
N LEU A 87 -6.49 1.64 -17.81
CA LEU A 87 -5.07 1.96 -17.90
C LEU A 87 -4.30 1.12 -18.92
N GLN A 88 -4.87 0.09 -19.49
CA GLN A 88 -4.18 -0.76 -20.48
C GLN A 88 -3.84 -0.03 -21.78
N ALA A 89 -4.56 1.05 -22.10
CA ALA A 89 -4.27 1.88 -23.26
C ALA A 89 -3.07 2.82 -23.06
N GLU A 90 -2.58 2.97 -21.84
CA GLU A 90 -1.49 3.87 -21.49
C GLU A 90 -0.11 3.25 -21.77
N ASN A 91 0.88 4.09 -22.01
CA ASN A 91 2.26 3.64 -22.22
C ASN A 91 2.96 3.27 -20.89
N CYS A 92 2.38 2.33 -20.16
CA CYS A 92 2.88 1.83 -18.89
C CYS A 92 2.68 0.31 -18.79
N ARG A 93 3.45 -0.32 -17.90
CA ARG A 93 3.28 -1.73 -17.58
C ARG A 93 2.29 -1.87 -16.42
N CYS A 94 1.08 -2.33 -16.74
CA CYS A 94 0.00 -2.48 -15.78
C CYS A 94 -0.04 -3.88 -15.18
N PHE A 95 -0.23 -3.95 -13.85
CA PHE A 95 -0.45 -5.19 -13.11
C PHE A 95 -1.76 -5.09 -12.34
N HIS A 96 -2.46 -6.21 -12.22
CA HIS A 96 -3.66 -6.33 -11.41
C HIS A 96 -3.45 -7.37 -10.31
N LEU A 97 -3.81 -7.03 -9.08
CA LEU A 97 -3.78 -7.95 -7.93
C LEU A 97 -5.11 -7.91 -7.19
N SER A 98 -5.75 -9.05 -7.08
CA SER A 98 -7.07 -9.17 -6.45
C SER A 98 -7.18 -10.45 -5.64
N ALA A 99 -8.00 -10.41 -4.59
CA ALA A 99 -8.36 -11.59 -3.81
C ALA A 99 -9.12 -12.66 -4.61
N ALA A 100 -9.65 -12.30 -5.81
CA ALA A 100 -10.31 -13.24 -6.71
C ALA A 100 -9.31 -14.13 -7.49
N MET A 101 -8.03 -13.75 -7.54
CA MET A 101 -7.00 -14.52 -8.25
C MET A 101 -6.68 -15.82 -7.50
N CYS A 102 -6.47 -16.91 -8.23
CA CYS A 102 -5.93 -18.13 -7.64
C CYS A 102 -4.49 -17.88 -7.13
N VAL A 103 -4.06 -18.71 -6.19
CA VAL A 103 -2.75 -18.56 -5.52
C VAL A 103 -1.59 -18.54 -6.51
N GLN A 104 -1.62 -19.43 -7.50
CA GLN A 104 -0.57 -19.55 -8.51
C GLN A 104 -0.48 -18.29 -9.36
N HIS A 105 -1.58 -17.82 -9.92
CA HIS A 105 -1.62 -16.60 -10.74
C HIS A 105 -1.16 -15.38 -9.94
N ARG A 106 -1.59 -15.26 -8.67
CA ARG A 106 -1.14 -14.17 -7.80
C ARG A 106 0.38 -14.21 -7.60
N ARG A 107 0.95 -15.38 -7.38
CA ARG A 107 2.39 -15.57 -7.19
C ARG A 107 3.17 -15.16 -8.45
N GLU A 108 2.73 -15.60 -9.62
CA GLU A 108 3.35 -15.25 -10.91
C GLU A 108 3.28 -13.74 -11.18
N THR A 109 2.11 -13.12 -10.92
CA THR A 109 1.92 -11.67 -11.05
C THR A 109 2.83 -10.89 -10.10
N LEU A 110 2.97 -11.34 -8.85
CA LEU A 110 3.88 -10.71 -7.88
C LEU A 110 5.34 -10.83 -8.30
N GLN A 111 5.77 -11.97 -8.80
CA GLN A 111 7.13 -12.16 -9.32
C GLN A 111 7.41 -11.27 -10.54
N ALA A 112 6.45 -11.18 -11.46
CA ALA A 112 6.57 -10.32 -12.63
C ALA A 112 6.59 -8.83 -12.26
N LEU A 113 5.78 -8.42 -11.28
CA LEU A 113 5.76 -7.06 -10.73
C LEU A 113 7.08 -6.71 -10.05
N GLN A 114 7.59 -7.59 -9.18
CA GLN A 114 8.89 -7.42 -8.52
C GLN A 114 10.00 -7.24 -9.57
N SER A 115 10.08 -8.14 -10.55
CA SER A 115 11.06 -8.05 -11.62
C SER A 115 10.94 -6.77 -12.48
N ALA A 116 9.75 -6.19 -12.57
CA ALA A 116 9.55 -4.92 -13.26
C ALA A 116 10.03 -3.73 -12.41
N LEU A 117 9.85 -3.80 -11.09
CA LEU A 117 10.28 -2.76 -10.15
C LEU A 117 11.79 -2.75 -9.91
N ASP A 118 12.45 -3.91 -9.97
CA ASP A 118 13.89 -4.06 -9.73
C ASP A 118 14.77 -3.54 -10.90
N LYS A 119 14.17 -3.23 -12.05
CA LYS A 119 14.91 -2.67 -13.18
C LYS A 119 15.35 -1.23 -12.88
N PRO A 120 16.55 -0.80 -13.34
CA PRO A 120 16.98 0.59 -13.26
C PRO A 120 15.97 1.55 -13.92
N SER A 121 15.77 2.73 -13.34
CA SER A 121 14.79 3.72 -13.85
C SER A 121 15.03 4.11 -15.32
N ALA A 122 16.30 4.15 -15.77
CA ALA A 122 16.64 4.52 -17.14
C ALA A 122 16.11 3.51 -18.19
N ASP A 123 15.99 2.23 -17.82
CA ASP A 123 15.57 1.14 -18.71
C ASP A 123 14.15 0.65 -18.39
N ARG A 124 13.50 1.29 -17.44
CA ARG A 124 12.20 0.84 -16.92
C ARG A 124 11.04 1.59 -17.57
N GLN A 125 10.16 0.86 -18.22
CA GLN A 125 8.81 1.36 -18.49
C GLN A 125 8.11 1.65 -17.17
N ARG A 126 7.34 2.74 -17.09
CA ARG A 126 6.56 3.08 -15.90
C ARG A 126 5.66 1.90 -15.48
N VAL A 127 5.60 1.64 -14.19
CA VAL A 127 4.88 0.50 -13.62
C VAL A 127 3.69 0.98 -12.81
N VAL A 128 2.51 0.47 -13.11
CA VAL A 128 1.31 0.66 -12.29
C VAL A 128 0.82 -0.68 -11.79
N CYS A 129 0.53 -0.75 -10.51
CA CYS A 129 -0.15 -1.89 -9.91
C CYS A 129 -1.50 -1.45 -9.37
N VAL A 130 -2.58 -1.97 -9.92
CA VAL A 130 -3.94 -1.78 -9.40
C VAL A 130 -4.29 -2.99 -8.55
N SER A 131 -4.60 -2.76 -7.29
CA SER A 131 -4.82 -3.84 -6.33
C SER A 131 -6.04 -3.60 -5.45
N THR A 132 -6.58 -4.64 -4.88
CA THR A 132 -7.43 -4.56 -3.68
C THR A 132 -6.52 -4.65 -2.43
N GLN A 133 -7.10 -4.69 -1.23
CA GLN A 133 -6.36 -4.77 0.05
C GLN A 133 -5.39 -5.96 0.15
N VAL A 134 -5.41 -6.87 -0.80
CA VAL A 134 -4.52 -8.05 -0.82
C VAL A 134 -3.02 -7.71 -0.79
N ILE A 135 -2.65 -6.49 -1.22
CA ILE A 135 -1.26 -6.02 -1.23
C ILE A 135 -0.83 -5.40 0.11
N GLU A 136 -1.76 -5.09 1.00
CA GLU A 136 -1.47 -4.41 2.27
C GLU A 136 -0.67 -5.29 3.24
N ALA A 137 -0.82 -6.64 3.14
CA ALA A 137 -0.12 -7.59 4.00
C ALA A 137 0.60 -8.68 3.20
N GLY A 138 1.70 -9.20 3.74
CA GLY A 138 2.39 -10.38 3.20
C GLY A 138 3.16 -10.17 1.89
N VAL A 139 3.33 -8.93 1.42
CA VAL A 139 4.04 -8.61 0.18
C VAL A 139 5.15 -7.61 0.47
N ASP A 140 6.37 -7.90 0.05
CA ASP A 140 7.53 -7.01 0.22
C ASP A 140 7.89 -6.32 -1.09
N ILE A 141 7.11 -5.27 -1.41
CA ILE A 141 7.25 -4.47 -2.63
C ILE A 141 7.22 -3.00 -2.25
N SER A 142 8.03 -2.19 -2.94
CA SER A 142 8.15 -0.75 -2.77
C SER A 142 7.74 -0.01 -4.04
N PHE A 143 6.94 1.04 -3.87
CA PHE A 143 6.54 1.94 -4.94
C PHE A 143 6.97 3.37 -4.63
N GLN A 144 7.19 4.18 -5.65
CA GLN A 144 7.53 5.59 -5.46
C GLN A 144 6.33 6.41 -4.98
N ARG A 145 5.12 6.08 -5.48
CA ARG A 145 3.88 6.73 -5.08
C ARG A 145 2.79 5.69 -4.85
N VAL A 146 1.84 6.07 -4.00
CA VAL A 146 0.70 5.21 -3.66
C VAL A 146 -0.56 6.05 -3.62
N ILE A 147 -1.62 5.58 -4.26
CA ILE A 147 -2.99 6.08 -4.15
C ILE A 147 -3.81 5.05 -3.39
N ARG A 148 -4.51 5.47 -2.34
CA ARG A 148 -5.43 4.64 -1.58
C ARG A 148 -6.81 5.24 -1.60
N PHE A 149 -7.79 4.49 -2.06
CA PHE A 149 -9.18 4.90 -1.94
C PHE A 149 -9.56 5.01 -0.46
N SER A 150 -10.48 5.91 -0.14
CA SER A 150 -10.89 6.17 1.25
C SER A 150 -11.19 4.87 2.00
N ALA A 151 -10.52 4.70 3.13
CA ALA A 151 -10.60 3.49 3.96
C ALA A 151 -10.31 3.83 5.42
N GLY A 152 -10.44 2.85 6.31
CA GLY A 152 -10.01 3.00 7.70
C GLY A 152 -8.51 3.34 7.79
N MET A 153 -8.14 4.07 8.84
CA MET A 153 -6.77 4.55 9.04
C MET A 153 -5.74 3.41 9.04
N ASP A 154 -6.08 2.24 9.57
CA ASP A 154 -5.21 1.07 9.57
C ASP A 154 -4.81 0.66 8.15
N SER A 155 -5.78 0.62 7.23
CA SER A 155 -5.55 0.31 5.83
C SER A 155 -4.73 1.40 5.13
N VAL A 156 -4.98 2.67 5.42
CA VAL A 156 -4.21 3.80 4.90
C VAL A 156 -2.74 3.68 5.32
N VAL A 157 -2.46 3.43 6.59
CA VAL A 157 -1.09 3.29 7.13
C VAL A 157 -0.40 2.06 6.54
N GLN A 158 -1.09 0.91 6.43
CA GLN A 158 -0.52 -0.31 5.83
C GLN A 158 -0.18 -0.10 4.36
N THR A 159 -1.04 0.61 3.63
CA THR A 159 -0.80 0.96 2.23
C THR A 159 0.34 1.97 2.09
N ALA A 160 0.40 3.00 2.94
CA ALA A 160 1.51 3.95 3.00
C ALA A 160 2.85 3.27 3.27
N GLY A 161 2.86 2.17 4.05
CA GLY A 161 4.03 1.31 4.25
C GLY A 161 4.54 0.60 2.99
N ARG A 162 3.86 0.71 1.84
CA ARG A 162 4.31 0.27 0.52
C ARG A 162 4.92 1.40 -0.30
N CYS A 163 4.81 2.64 0.17
CA CYS A 163 5.45 3.81 -0.45
C CYS A 163 6.85 3.99 0.13
N ASN A 164 7.87 4.11 -0.74
CA ASN A 164 9.27 4.31 -0.33
C ASN A 164 9.73 3.35 0.80
N ARG A 165 9.28 2.09 0.71
CA ARG A 165 9.46 1.09 1.77
C ARG A 165 10.93 0.84 2.11
N HIS A 166 11.80 0.86 1.11
CA HIS A 166 13.24 0.61 1.25
C HIS A 166 14.05 1.92 1.37
N ALA A 167 13.38 3.07 1.55
CA ALA A 167 14.00 4.39 1.69
C ALA A 167 14.95 4.74 0.52
N GLU A 168 14.59 4.33 -0.69
CA GLU A 168 15.35 4.61 -1.93
C GLU A 168 15.23 6.05 -2.38
N GLN A 169 14.15 6.73 -1.97
CA GLN A 169 13.92 8.14 -2.24
C GLN A 169 14.29 9.01 -1.05
N LYS A 170 14.65 10.26 -1.34
CA LYS A 170 14.83 11.26 -0.28
C LYS A 170 13.55 11.36 0.54
N LYS A 171 13.71 11.56 1.87
CA LYS A 171 12.57 11.84 2.76
C LYS A 171 11.78 13.03 2.24
N PRO A 172 10.43 13.03 2.36
CA PRO A 172 9.60 14.17 2.00
C PRO A 172 9.90 15.38 2.87
#